data_b2cb7652650e010fe92e945a2e9de27b
#
_entry.id   b2cb7652650e010fe92e945a2e9de27b
#
_cell.length_a   1.000
_cell.length_b   1.000
_cell.length_c   1.000
_cell.angle_alpha   90.00
_cell.angle_beta   90.00
_cell.angle_gamma   90.00
#
_symmetry.space_group_name_H-M   'P 1'
#
loop_
_entity.id
_entity.type
_entity.pdbx_description
1 polymer ?
#
loop_
_entity_poly.entity_id
_entity_poly.type
_entity_poly.pdbx_seq_one_letter_code
_entity_poly.pdbx_strand_id
1 'polypeptide(L)'
;EKPRAFSFARSPKSEKRGEYSFFIRQVPGGGFSKYLEKDRTGEKIILSGPMGGFGLDDSKEDMICIAGGSGMSAVNAIVEEAAHRKVKRNCYFFYGAREEKDLYLVDELSKIADVWAKGYTFEFIPVLSNEPEDSDWKGGRGFVTDYFKEHYLKTGRVKAESCKAFFCGPPPMIDAGAKVLIEAGVSEKSMFFDKFEDARSPAPVIDNSKCVLCDECLLVKPTADCIVEVSTLSNLKENGKYANIKRVDPGFTSGLYYNTLYINEDKCIRCYACVHACPANAISPGYALEPKTLRKTVEA
;
A
#
# COMPACT_ATOMS: atom_id res chain seq x y z
N GLU A 1 14.64 -0.84 -18.17
CA GLU A 1 13.47 0.01 -17.81
C GLU A 1 13.41 0.21 -16.30
N LYS A 2 12.77 1.31 -15.86
CA LYS A 2 12.59 1.60 -14.44
C LYS A 2 11.57 0.60 -13.84
N PRO A 3 11.86 -0.09 -12.72
CA PRO A 3 10.93 -0.99 -12.06
C PRO A 3 9.62 -0.29 -11.69
N ARG A 4 8.52 -1.06 -11.62
CA ARG A 4 7.20 -0.62 -11.18
C ARG A 4 6.71 -1.55 -10.08
N ALA A 5 6.09 -0.99 -9.05
CA ALA A 5 5.45 -1.76 -8.00
C ALA A 5 4.03 -2.13 -8.42
N PHE A 6 3.68 -3.40 -8.24
CA PHE A 6 2.33 -3.93 -8.44
C PHE A 6 2.00 -4.89 -7.30
N SER A 7 0.80 -4.77 -6.76
CA SER A 7 0.31 -5.69 -5.74
C SER A 7 -0.18 -6.98 -6.38
N PHE A 8 0.08 -8.12 -5.75
CA PHE A 8 -0.51 -9.40 -6.16
C PHE A 8 -2.04 -9.30 -6.17
N ALA A 9 -2.68 -9.88 -7.18
CA ALA A 9 -4.11 -9.79 -7.37
C ALA A 9 -4.89 -10.99 -6.81
N ARG A 10 -4.20 -12.10 -6.54
CA ARG A 10 -4.79 -13.36 -6.08
C ARG A 10 -4.05 -13.93 -4.89
N SER A 11 -4.75 -14.73 -4.09
CA SER A 11 -4.10 -15.60 -3.10
C SER A 11 -3.22 -16.65 -3.81
N PRO A 12 -2.05 -17.01 -3.24
CA PRO A 12 -1.24 -18.09 -3.80
C PRO A 12 -1.97 -19.42 -3.94
N LYS A 13 -3.08 -19.63 -3.21
CA LYS A 13 -3.92 -20.82 -3.30
C LYS A 13 -4.93 -20.77 -4.45
N SER A 14 -5.21 -19.59 -4.97
CA SER A 14 -6.09 -19.38 -6.12
C SER A 14 -5.35 -19.54 -7.47
N GLU A 15 -4.04 -19.68 -7.45
CA GLU A 15 -3.18 -19.75 -8.62
C GLU A 15 -2.43 -21.08 -8.69
N LYS A 16 -1.99 -21.45 -9.88
CA LYS A 16 -1.08 -22.59 -10.04
C LYS A 16 0.29 -22.22 -9.52
N ARG A 17 1.04 -23.21 -9.06
CA ARG A 17 2.39 -22.98 -8.54
C ARG A 17 3.29 -22.30 -9.56
N GLY A 18 3.79 -21.12 -9.19
CA GLY A 18 4.68 -20.31 -10.05
C GLY A 18 3.94 -19.34 -10.97
N GLU A 19 2.61 -19.28 -10.92
CA GLU A 19 1.81 -18.26 -11.59
C GLU A 19 1.54 -17.10 -10.63
N TYR A 20 1.48 -15.88 -11.17
CA TYR A 20 1.20 -14.65 -10.41
C TYR A 20 0.32 -13.74 -11.25
N SER A 21 -0.78 -13.25 -10.68
CA SER A 21 -1.68 -12.32 -11.32
C SER A 21 -1.56 -10.91 -10.77
N PHE A 22 -1.72 -9.93 -11.65
CA PHE A 22 -1.69 -8.51 -11.31
C PHE A 22 -2.82 -7.79 -12.04
N PHE A 23 -3.57 -6.95 -11.33
CA PHE A 23 -4.53 -6.04 -11.97
C PHE A 23 -3.84 -4.71 -12.24
N ILE A 24 -3.65 -4.40 -13.50
CA ILE A 24 -2.86 -3.24 -13.91
C ILE A 24 -3.75 -2.26 -14.67
N ARG A 25 -3.96 -1.09 -14.08
CA ARG A 25 -4.69 -0.02 -14.75
C ARG A 25 -3.84 0.58 -15.86
N GLN A 26 -4.41 0.67 -17.06
CA GLN A 26 -3.80 1.42 -18.13
C GLN A 26 -3.87 2.94 -17.85
N VAL A 27 -2.73 3.60 -17.97
CA VAL A 27 -2.60 5.05 -17.79
C VAL A 27 -2.26 5.67 -19.14
N PRO A 28 -3.05 6.61 -19.66
CA PRO A 28 -2.77 7.28 -20.93
C PRO A 28 -1.36 7.86 -20.95
N GLY A 29 -0.60 7.53 -21.99
CA GLY A 29 0.80 7.98 -22.13
C GLY A 29 1.82 7.26 -21.25
N GLY A 30 1.41 6.36 -20.35
CA GLY A 30 2.31 5.61 -19.47
C GLY A 30 3.17 4.61 -20.25
N GLY A 31 4.49 4.58 -19.98
CA GLY A 31 5.41 3.69 -20.71
C GLY A 31 5.08 2.21 -20.55
N PHE A 32 4.73 1.78 -19.33
CA PHE A 32 4.34 0.39 -19.07
C PHE A 32 2.94 0.07 -19.64
N SER A 33 2.01 1.04 -19.64
CA SER A 33 0.70 0.89 -20.29
C SER A 33 0.86 0.65 -21.78
N LYS A 34 1.72 1.42 -22.47
CA LYS A 34 2.04 1.20 -23.90
C LYS A 34 2.66 -0.17 -24.15
N TYR A 35 3.49 -0.66 -23.23
CA TYR A 35 4.06 -2.01 -23.33
C TYR A 35 2.94 -3.06 -23.28
N LEU A 36 1.94 -2.90 -22.40
CA LEU A 36 0.82 -3.82 -22.23
C LEU A 36 -0.31 -3.69 -23.28
N GLU A 37 -0.27 -2.69 -24.18
CA GLU A 37 -1.24 -2.57 -25.28
C GLU A 37 -1.16 -3.73 -26.28
N LYS A 38 -0.03 -4.43 -26.31
CA LYS A 38 0.20 -5.60 -27.17
C LYS A 38 0.18 -6.86 -26.34
N ASP A 39 -0.25 -7.95 -26.95
CA ASP A 39 -0.08 -9.27 -26.36
C ASP A 39 1.42 -9.55 -26.12
N ARG A 40 1.74 -9.96 -24.89
CA ARG A 40 3.09 -10.24 -24.42
C ARG A 40 3.28 -11.70 -24.04
N THR A 41 2.38 -12.56 -24.50
CA THR A 41 2.45 -13.99 -24.23
C THR A 41 3.80 -14.56 -24.69
N GLY A 42 4.47 -15.25 -23.78
CA GLY A 42 5.81 -15.84 -24.01
C GLY A 42 6.99 -14.89 -23.84
N GLU A 43 6.76 -13.59 -23.58
CA GLU A 43 7.86 -12.67 -23.25
C GLU A 43 8.39 -12.91 -21.83
N LYS A 44 9.68 -12.76 -21.67
CA LYS A 44 10.35 -12.85 -20.35
C LYS A 44 10.32 -11.49 -19.65
N ILE A 45 9.84 -11.46 -18.43
CA ILE A 45 9.91 -10.32 -17.53
C ILE A 45 10.68 -10.69 -16.26
N ILE A 46 11.26 -9.69 -15.61
CA ILE A 46 11.93 -9.88 -14.33
C ILE A 46 10.98 -9.38 -13.25
N LEU A 47 10.62 -10.27 -12.31
CA LEU A 47 9.90 -9.92 -11.09
C LEU A 47 10.89 -9.91 -9.92
N SER A 48 10.80 -8.87 -9.09
CA SER A 48 11.54 -8.77 -7.83
C SER A 48 10.53 -8.68 -6.69
N GLY A 49 10.64 -9.54 -5.70
CA GLY A 49 9.70 -9.57 -4.57
C GLY A 49 9.62 -10.96 -3.92
N PRO A 50 8.62 -11.17 -3.04
CA PRO A 50 7.62 -10.19 -2.59
C PRO A 50 8.21 -9.07 -1.75
N MET A 51 7.55 -7.89 -1.73
CA MET A 51 7.94 -6.72 -0.94
C MET A 51 6.72 -6.16 -0.22
N GLY A 52 6.97 -5.39 0.86
CA GLY A 52 5.92 -4.76 1.65
C GLY A 52 5.34 -5.67 2.73
N GLY A 53 4.48 -5.08 3.57
CA GLY A 53 3.87 -5.76 4.72
C GLY A 53 2.34 -5.76 4.70
N PHE A 54 1.72 -5.37 3.57
CA PHE A 54 0.27 -5.36 3.45
C PHE A 54 -0.24 -6.78 3.18
N GLY A 55 -0.80 -7.41 4.20
CA GLY A 55 -1.24 -8.81 4.13
C GLY A 55 -2.25 -9.18 5.20
N LEU A 56 -2.80 -10.38 5.09
CA LEU A 56 -3.73 -10.92 6.07
C LEU A 56 -3.01 -11.14 7.40
N ASP A 57 -3.58 -10.59 8.47
CA ASP A 57 -3.13 -10.81 9.84
C ASP A 57 -3.85 -12.03 10.49
N ASP A 58 -3.35 -12.49 11.64
CA ASP A 58 -3.91 -13.61 12.38
C ASP A 58 -4.88 -13.18 13.50
N SER A 59 -5.34 -11.91 13.47
CA SER A 59 -6.30 -11.40 14.45
C SER A 59 -7.67 -12.07 14.32
N LYS A 60 -8.51 -11.88 15.34
CA LYS A 60 -9.90 -12.38 15.36
C LYS A 60 -10.93 -11.26 15.16
N GLU A 61 -10.44 -10.02 15.07
CA GLU A 61 -11.27 -8.84 14.87
C GLU A 61 -11.86 -8.83 13.46
N ASP A 62 -13.06 -8.29 13.32
CA ASP A 62 -13.73 -8.19 12.03
C ASP A 62 -12.89 -7.43 10.99
N MET A 63 -12.97 -7.85 9.74
CA MET A 63 -12.23 -7.24 8.63
C MET A 63 -13.07 -6.18 7.95
N ILE A 64 -12.54 -4.97 7.87
CA ILE A 64 -13.06 -3.89 7.02
C ILE A 64 -12.10 -3.73 5.86
N CYS A 65 -12.51 -4.17 4.70
CA CYS A 65 -11.73 -4.07 3.48
C CYS A 65 -12.29 -2.95 2.61
N ILE A 66 -11.46 -1.99 2.20
CA ILE A 66 -11.87 -0.91 1.29
C ILE A 66 -10.89 -0.85 0.12
N ALA A 67 -11.39 -1.13 -1.08
CA ALA A 67 -10.62 -1.05 -2.31
C ALA A 67 -11.12 0.05 -3.24
N GLY A 68 -10.21 0.69 -3.99
CA GLY A 68 -10.55 1.64 -5.05
C GLY A 68 -9.76 1.38 -6.33
N GLY A 69 -10.44 1.23 -7.45
CA GLY A 69 -9.80 0.98 -8.73
C GLY A 69 -8.88 -0.24 -8.71
N SER A 70 -7.60 -0.08 -9.13
CA SER A 70 -6.61 -1.16 -9.12
C SER A 70 -6.16 -1.60 -7.72
N GLY A 71 -6.54 -0.88 -6.65
CA GLY A 71 -6.38 -1.32 -5.26
C GLY A 71 -7.13 -2.60 -4.94
N MET A 72 -8.08 -2.97 -5.78
CA MET A 72 -8.72 -4.29 -5.76
C MET A 72 -7.68 -5.44 -5.74
N SER A 73 -6.53 -5.32 -6.41
CA SER A 73 -5.49 -6.36 -6.41
C SER A 73 -5.14 -6.83 -5.00
N ALA A 74 -4.61 -5.94 -4.19
CA ALA A 74 -4.10 -6.29 -2.87
C ALA A 74 -5.21 -6.75 -1.92
N VAL A 75 -6.37 -6.08 -1.97
CA VAL A 75 -7.50 -6.44 -1.09
C VAL A 75 -8.11 -7.78 -1.50
N ASN A 76 -8.26 -8.05 -2.81
CA ASN A 76 -8.75 -9.34 -3.28
C ASN A 76 -7.85 -10.50 -2.84
N ALA A 77 -6.53 -10.34 -2.96
CA ALA A 77 -5.58 -11.36 -2.52
C ALA A 77 -5.73 -11.68 -1.01
N ILE A 78 -5.93 -10.65 -0.16
CA ILE A 78 -6.18 -10.82 1.28
C ILE A 78 -7.50 -11.55 1.52
N VAL A 79 -8.57 -11.16 0.84
CA VAL A 79 -9.91 -11.73 1.01
C VAL A 79 -9.95 -13.19 0.53
N GLU A 80 -9.36 -13.51 -0.60
CA GLU A 80 -9.23 -14.89 -1.08
C GLU A 80 -8.45 -15.75 -0.09
N GLU A 81 -7.31 -15.25 0.41
CA GLU A 81 -6.51 -15.99 1.40
C GLU A 81 -7.30 -16.19 2.71
N ALA A 82 -8.05 -15.20 3.16
CA ALA A 82 -8.92 -15.32 4.32
C ALA A 82 -10.01 -16.39 4.11
N ALA A 83 -10.62 -16.42 2.93
CA ALA A 83 -11.60 -17.45 2.56
C ALA A 83 -10.97 -18.85 2.52
N HIS A 84 -9.79 -18.99 1.93
CA HIS A 84 -9.06 -20.27 1.89
C HIS A 84 -8.66 -20.78 3.28
N ARG A 85 -8.25 -19.87 4.17
CA ARG A 85 -7.92 -20.22 5.56
C ARG A 85 -9.15 -20.43 6.43
N LYS A 86 -10.36 -20.14 5.91
CA LYS A 86 -11.60 -20.20 6.71
C LYS A 86 -11.47 -19.37 7.99
N VAL A 87 -11.00 -18.14 7.88
CA VAL A 87 -10.82 -17.27 9.04
C VAL A 87 -12.14 -17.04 9.77
N LYS A 88 -12.11 -17.17 11.10
CA LYS A 88 -13.30 -17.10 11.97
C LYS A 88 -13.54 -15.65 12.40
N ARG A 89 -13.89 -14.78 11.45
CA ARG A 89 -14.22 -13.37 11.63
C ARG A 89 -15.09 -12.88 10.47
N ASN A 90 -15.90 -11.87 10.71
CA ASN A 90 -16.68 -11.25 9.65
C ASN A 90 -15.77 -10.43 8.74
N CYS A 91 -16.16 -10.29 7.49
CA CYS A 91 -15.51 -9.43 6.51
C CYS A 91 -16.54 -8.61 5.76
N TYR A 92 -16.37 -7.30 5.79
CA TYR A 92 -17.17 -6.34 5.03
C TYR A 92 -16.25 -5.70 4.00
N PHE A 93 -16.45 -6.04 2.74
CA PHE A 93 -15.60 -5.61 1.64
C PHE A 93 -16.29 -4.56 0.78
N PHE A 94 -15.88 -3.32 0.93
CA PHE A 94 -16.37 -2.15 0.18
C PHE A 94 -15.48 -1.92 -1.05
N TYR A 95 -16.09 -1.88 -2.21
CA TYR A 95 -15.39 -1.60 -3.45
C TYR A 95 -15.88 -0.28 -4.07
N GLY A 96 -15.03 0.75 -4.04
CA GLY A 96 -15.31 2.06 -4.62
C GLY A 96 -14.93 2.11 -6.10
N ALA A 97 -15.89 2.43 -6.96
CA ALA A 97 -15.70 2.73 -8.37
C ALA A 97 -16.43 4.03 -8.74
N ARG A 98 -16.24 4.51 -9.97
CA ARG A 98 -16.97 5.69 -10.45
C ARG A 98 -18.34 5.31 -10.99
N GLU A 99 -18.36 4.42 -11.95
CA GLU A 99 -19.54 3.96 -12.67
C GLU A 99 -19.57 2.43 -12.71
N GLU A 100 -20.70 1.84 -13.03
CA GLU A 100 -20.86 0.38 -13.06
C GLU A 100 -19.87 -0.31 -14.02
N LYS A 101 -19.56 0.32 -15.15
CA LYS A 101 -18.57 -0.18 -16.12
C LYS A 101 -17.14 -0.29 -15.57
N ASP A 102 -16.83 0.39 -14.47
CA ASP A 102 -15.52 0.36 -13.81
C ASP A 102 -15.40 -0.79 -12.81
N LEU A 103 -16.50 -1.49 -12.54
CA LEU A 103 -16.51 -2.66 -11.65
C LEU A 103 -15.97 -3.90 -12.37
N TYR A 104 -15.22 -4.71 -11.64
CA TYR A 104 -14.75 -6.02 -12.09
C TYR A 104 -14.69 -7.00 -10.92
N LEU A 105 -14.64 -8.29 -11.20
CA LEU A 105 -14.68 -9.39 -10.21
C LEU A 105 -15.98 -9.45 -9.37
N VAL A 106 -17.05 -8.78 -9.76
CA VAL A 106 -18.29 -8.71 -8.97
C VAL A 106 -18.87 -10.09 -8.71
N ASP A 107 -18.96 -10.93 -9.76
CA ASP A 107 -19.51 -12.28 -9.68
C ASP A 107 -18.61 -13.22 -8.85
N GLU A 108 -17.29 -13.07 -8.97
CA GLU A 108 -16.32 -13.86 -8.22
C GLU A 108 -16.38 -13.52 -6.73
N LEU A 109 -16.38 -12.24 -6.40
CA LEU A 109 -16.43 -11.76 -5.03
C LEU A 109 -17.75 -12.07 -4.35
N SER A 110 -18.87 -12.01 -5.08
CA SER A 110 -20.17 -12.39 -4.55
C SER A 110 -20.22 -13.85 -4.11
N LYS A 111 -19.49 -14.74 -4.81
CA LYS A 111 -19.40 -16.17 -4.47
C LYS A 111 -18.49 -16.48 -3.26
N ILE A 112 -17.68 -15.53 -2.82
CA ILE A 112 -16.82 -15.76 -1.64
C ILE A 112 -17.67 -16.00 -0.39
N ALA A 113 -18.85 -15.42 -0.30
CA ALA A 113 -19.79 -15.67 0.81
C ALA A 113 -20.11 -17.17 0.98
N ASP A 114 -20.25 -17.91 -0.11
CA ASP A 114 -20.58 -19.35 -0.11
C ASP A 114 -19.47 -20.21 0.49
N VAL A 115 -18.23 -19.72 0.37
CA VAL A 115 -17.04 -20.43 0.86
C VAL A 115 -16.43 -19.83 2.12
N TRP A 116 -17.04 -18.81 2.71
CA TRP A 116 -16.56 -18.21 3.96
C TRP A 116 -16.69 -19.18 5.15
N ALA A 117 -16.06 -18.88 6.28
CA ALA A 117 -16.15 -19.73 7.47
C ALA A 117 -17.59 -19.78 8.01
N LYS A 118 -18.10 -20.98 8.28
CA LYS A 118 -19.46 -21.16 8.82
C LYS A 118 -19.65 -20.40 10.14
N GLY A 119 -20.74 -19.64 10.23
CA GLY A 119 -21.07 -18.82 11.40
C GLY A 119 -20.48 -17.42 11.38
N TYR A 120 -19.78 -17.05 10.29
CA TYR A 120 -19.25 -15.71 10.05
C TYR A 120 -19.77 -15.19 8.71
N THR A 121 -19.80 -13.87 8.57
CA THR A 121 -20.34 -13.17 7.40
C THR A 121 -19.21 -12.68 6.50
N PHE A 122 -19.36 -12.92 5.20
CA PHE A 122 -18.66 -12.14 4.17
C PHE A 122 -19.70 -11.34 3.39
N GLU A 123 -19.49 -10.03 3.29
CA GLU A 123 -20.38 -9.15 2.53
C GLU A 123 -19.55 -8.31 1.56
N PHE A 124 -19.86 -8.41 0.26
CA PHE A 124 -19.26 -7.60 -0.79
C PHE A 124 -20.17 -6.44 -1.14
N ILE A 125 -19.66 -5.20 -1.04
CA ILE A 125 -20.44 -3.97 -1.13
C ILE A 125 -19.82 -3.05 -2.18
N PRO A 126 -20.23 -3.14 -3.46
CA PRO A 126 -19.82 -2.16 -4.47
C PRO A 126 -20.55 -0.84 -4.27
N VAL A 127 -19.79 0.27 -4.38
CA VAL A 127 -20.29 1.64 -4.17
C VAL A 127 -19.80 2.53 -5.31
N LEU A 128 -20.73 3.22 -5.99
CA LEU A 128 -20.44 4.03 -7.16
C LEU A 128 -20.57 5.52 -6.86
N SER A 129 -19.50 6.28 -7.16
CA SER A 129 -19.43 7.71 -6.82
C SER A 129 -19.96 8.66 -7.90
N ASN A 130 -20.11 8.18 -9.12
CA ASN A 130 -20.52 9.00 -10.27
C ASN A 130 -21.55 8.28 -11.16
N GLU A 131 -22.27 7.30 -10.61
CA GLU A 131 -23.31 6.58 -11.35
C GLU A 131 -24.53 7.48 -11.49
N PRO A 132 -25.12 7.62 -12.69
CA PRO A 132 -26.32 8.42 -12.92
C PRO A 132 -27.48 8.02 -11.98
N GLU A 133 -28.23 9.00 -11.50
CA GLU A 133 -29.32 8.76 -10.55
C GLU A 133 -30.45 7.91 -11.20
N ASP A 134 -30.66 8.06 -12.50
CA ASP A 134 -31.65 7.35 -13.30
C ASP A 134 -31.18 5.98 -13.80
N SER A 135 -29.97 5.54 -13.44
CA SER A 135 -29.47 4.20 -13.79
C SER A 135 -30.18 3.10 -12.98
N ASP A 136 -30.16 1.88 -13.52
CA ASP A 136 -30.71 0.69 -12.86
C ASP A 136 -29.87 0.16 -11.68
N TRP A 137 -28.79 0.86 -11.32
CA TRP A 137 -27.89 0.49 -10.24
C TRP A 137 -28.62 0.40 -8.89
N LYS A 138 -28.53 -0.78 -8.25
CA LYS A 138 -29.17 -1.07 -6.94
C LYS A 138 -28.18 -1.13 -5.78
N GLY A 139 -26.87 -1.02 -6.03
CA GLY A 139 -25.82 -1.02 -5.00
C GLY A 139 -25.64 0.35 -4.31
N GLY A 140 -24.55 0.49 -3.57
CA GLY A 140 -24.21 1.72 -2.87
C GLY A 140 -23.94 2.89 -3.83
N ARG A 141 -24.31 4.11 -3.40
CA ARG A 141 -24.05 5.36 -4.15
C ARG A 141 -23.27 6.34 -3.27
N GLY A 142 -22.44 7.16 -3.88
CA GLY A 142 -21.57 8.13 -3.24
C GLY A 142 -20.16 7.65 -3.03
N PHE A 143 -19.38 8.36 -2.22
CA PHE A 143 -18.02 7.91 -1.89
C PHE A 143 -18.07 6.69 -0.96
N VAL A 144 -17.25 5.69 -1.26
CA VAL A 144 -17.22 4.42 -0.52
C VAL A 144 -16.98 4.61 0.98
N THR A 145 -16.19 5.60 1.37
CA THR A 145 -15.88 5.92 2.77
C THR A 145 -17.08 6.54 3.49
N ASP A 146 -17.83 7.39 2.82
CA ASP A 146 -19.06 7.99 3.37
C ASP A 146 -20.17 6.93 3.48
N TYR A 147 -20.30 6.09 2.45
CA TYR A 147 -21.25 4.98 2.47
C TYR A 147 -20.97 4.03 3.64
N PHE A 148 -19.71 3.65 3.86
CA PHE A 148 -19.29 2.85 5.00
C PHE A 148 -19.64 3.52 6.33
N LYS A 149 -19.31 4.81 6.48
CA LYS A 149 -19.63 5.58 7.69
C LYS A 149 -21.12 5.58 8.00
N GLU A 150 -21.96 5.92 7.01
CA GLU A 150 -23.40 6.11 7.22
C GLU A 150 -24.13 4.78 7.43
N HIS A 151 -23.80 3.74 6.64
CA HIS A 151 -24.60 2.51 6.61
C HIS A 151 -24.05 1.37 7.49
N TYR A 152 -22.78 1.48 7.97
CA TYR A 152 -22.17 0.42 8.75
C TYR A 152 -21.69 0.87 10.12
N LEU A 153 -20.97 1.99 10.22
CA LEU A 153 -20.53 2.51 11.51
C LEU A 153 -21.66 3.13 12.31
N LYS A 154 -22.38 4.11 11.76
CA LYS A 154 -23.47 4.78 12.46
C LYS A 154 -24.64 3.87 12.81
N THR A 155 -24.85 2.82 12.03
CA THR A 155 -25.90 1.83 12.29
C THR A 155 -25.49 0.74 13.28
N GLY A 156 -24.20 0.72 13.69
CA GLY A 156 -23.67 -0.30 14.59
C GLY A 156 -23.50 -1.69 13.97
N ARG A 157 -23.59 -1.81 12.63
CA ARG A 157 -23.31 -3.08 11.92
C ARG A 157 -21.84 -3.48 12.06
N VAL A 158 -20.95 -2.51 12.16
CA VAL A 158 -19.52 -2.67 12.43
C VAL A 158 -19.19 -1.93 13.71
N LYS A 159 -18.49 -2.62 14.62
CA LYS A 159 -17.98 -2.06 15.86
C LYS A 159 -16.55 -1.63 15.67
N ALA A 160 -16.30 -0.33 15.76
CA ALA A 160 -15.00 0.27 15.51
C ALA A 160 -13.90 -0.32 16.41
N GLU A 161 -14.22 -0.55 17.69
CA GLU A 161 -13.28 -1.05 18.71
C GLU A 161 -12.82 -2.51 18.48
N SER A 162 -13.49 -3.25 17.59
CA SER A 162 -13.23 -4.67 17.33
C SER A 162 -13.02 -4.98 15.85
N CYS A 163 -12.43 -4.07 15.09
CA CYS A 163 -12.14 -4.30 13.67
C CYS A 163 -10.69 -4.02 13.29
N LYS A 164 -10.27 -4.69 12.23
CA LYS A 164 -9.04 -4.43 11.47
C LYS A 164 -9.42 -3.92 10.08
N ALA A 165 -8.78 -2.84 9.66
CA ALA A 165 -9.08 -2.23 8.39
C ALA A 165 -7.94 -2.40 7.38
N PHE A 166 -8.28 -2.78 6.15
CA PHE A 166 -7.37 -3.01 5.04
C PHE A 166 -7.77 -2.13 3.87
N PHE A 167 -6.97 -1.12 3.59
CA PHE A 167 -7.24 -0.15 2.53
C PHE A 167 -6.22 -0.25 1.40
N CYS A 168 -6.69 -0.32 0.15
CA CYS A 168 -5.84 -0.19 -1.01
C CYS A 168 -6.51 0.61 -2.13
N GLY A 169 -5.79 1.59 -2.68
CA GLY A 169 -6.30 2.43 -3.75
C GLY A 169 -5.74 3.86 -3.76
N PRO A 170 -6.49 4.81 -4.32
CA PRO A 170 -6.07 6.21 -4.39
C PRO A 170 -5.84 6.82 -3.00
N PRO A 171 -4.75 7.58 -2.79
CA PRO A 171 -4.45 8.20 -1.51
C PRO A 171 -5.61 8.98 -0.88
N PRO A 172 -6.37 9.82 -1.61
CA PRO A 172 -7.50 10.54 -1.02
C PRO A 172 -8.59 9.64 -0.43
N MET A 173 -8.86 8.49 -1.05
CA MET A 173 -9.82 7.52 -0.53
C MET A 173 -9.32 6.89 0.78
N ILE A 174 -8.04 6.52 0.81
CA ILE A 174 -7.42 5.92 2.00
C ILE A 174 -7.41 6.92 3.15
N ASP A 175 -7.03 8.18 2.89
CA ASP A 175 -6.98 9.23 3.91
C ASP A 175 -8.38 9.53 4.47
N ALA A 176 -9.41 9.58 3.61
CA ALA A 176 -10.79 9.74 4.03
C ALA A 176 -11.26 8.55 4.89
N GLY A 177 -10.96 7.31 4.47
CA GLY A 177 -11.31 6.10 5.21
C GLY A 177 -10.63 6.01 6.57
N ALA A 178 -9.33 6.32 6.62
CA ALA A 178 -8.56 6.38 7.87
C ALA A 178 -9.16 7.41 8.84
N LYS A 179 -9.48 8.61 8.35
CA LYS A 179 -10.13 9.65 9.16
C LYS A 179 -11.45 9.17 9.75
N VAL A 180 -12.30 8.55 8.94
CA VAL A 180 -13.59 8.00 9.40
C VAL A 180 -13.40 6.99 10.52
N LEU A 181 -12.43 6.10 10.42
CA LEU A 181 -12.15 5.08 11.44
C LEU A 181 -11.52 5.66 12.72
N ILE A 182 -10.60 6.63 12.58
CA ILE A 182 -10.00 7.33 13.73
C ILE A 182 -11.09 8.08 14.51
N GLU A 183 -11.99 8.80 13.82
CA GLU A 183 -13.13 9.48 14.44
C GLU A 183 -14.08 8.50 15.16
N ALA A 184 -14.15 7.26 14.69
CA ALA A 184 -14.93 6.19 15.32
C ALA A 184 -14.17 5.45 16.45
N GLY A 185 -12.93 5.82 16.74
CA GLY A 185 -12.13 5.24 17.83
C GLY A 185 -11.26 4.03 17.46
N VAL A 186 -11.11 3.73 16.16
CA VAL A 186 -10.19 2.66 15.71
C VAL A 186 -8.75 3.10 15.91
N SER A 187 -7.94 2.24 16.50
CA SER A 187 -6.50 2.47 16.65
C SER A 187 -5.79 2.47 15.30
N GLU A 188 -4.84 3.39 15.10
CA GLU A 188 -3.99 3.40 13.88
C GLU A 188 -3.26 2.07 13.67
N LYS A 189 -2.91 1.36 14.75
CA LYS A 189 -2.29 0.01 14.68
C LYS A 189 -3.23 -1.07 14.13
N SER A 190 -4.52 -0.79 14.07
CA SER A 190 -5.55 -1.67 13.51
C SER A 190 -5.87 -1.35 12.05
N MET A 191 -5.14 -0.42 11.43
CA MET A 191 -5.33 0.01 10.05
C MET A 191 -4.10 -0.30 9.21
N PHE A 192 -4.30 -0.99 8.10
CA PHE A 192 -3.27 -1.39 7.15
C PHE A 192 -3.55 -0.72 5.80
N PHE A 193 -2.52 -0.14 5.19
CA PHE A 193 -2.65 0.62 3.97
C PHE A 193 -1.67 0.16 2.89
N ASP A 194 -2.14 0.09 1.65
CA ASP A 194 -1.32 0.04 0.44
C ASP A 194 -1.76 1.17 -0.50
N LYS A 195 -1.10 2.33 -0.36
CA LYS A 195 -1.38 3.53 -1.17
C LYS A 195 -0.67 3.43 -2.51
N PHE A 196 -1.42 3.59 -3.59
CA PHE A 196 -0.85 3.65 -4.93
C PHE A 196 -0.33 5.05 -5.23
N GLU A 197 0.90 5.28 -4.84
CA GLU A 197 1.60 6.53 -5.03
C GLU A 197 2.27 6.58 -6.41
N ASP A 198 2.16 7.71 -7.09
CA ASP A 198 2.88 7.92 -8.35
C ASP A 198 4.25 8.59 -8.11
N ALA A 199 5.01 8.79 -9.18
CA ALA A 199 6.34 9.41 -9.08
C ALA A 199 6.30 10.89 -8.61
N ARG A 200 5.11 11.50 -8.50
CA ARG A 200 4.91 12.85 -7.97
C ARG A 200 4.73 12.86 -6.46
N SER A 201 4.39 11.71 -5.87
CA SER A 201 4.33 11.57 -4.43
C SER A 201 5.73 11.66 -3.83
N PRO A 202 5.91 12.30 -2.68
CA PRO A 202 7.22 12.39 -2.03
C PRO A 202 7.75 11.00 -1.67
N ALA A 203 9.06 10.83 -1.78
CA ALA A 203 9.71 9.60 -1.32
C ALA A 203 9.61 9.49 0.22
N PRO A 204 9.66 8.28 0.79
CA PRO A 204 9.81 8.11 2.22
C PRO A 204 11.01 8.89 2.75
N VAL A 205 10.94 9.33 3.99
CA VAL A 205 11.99 10.12 4.64
C VAL A 205 12.56 9.34 5.82
N ILE A 206 13.89 9.33 5.94
CA ILE A 206 14.59 8.73 7.07
C ILE A 206 14.86 9.82 8.11
N ASP A 207 14.34 9.63 9.32
CA ASP A 207 14.71 10.41 10.49
C ASP A 207 16.01 9.84 11.08
N ASN A 208 17.12 10.47 10.73
CA ASN A 208 18.43 10.03 11.18
C ASN A 208 18.65 10.15 12.70
N SER A 209 17.82 10.90 13.42
CA SER A 209 17.85 10.95 14.89
C SER A 209 17.29 9.70 15.54
N LYS A 210 16.45 8.95 14.83
CA LYS A 210 15.87 7.67 15.27
C LYS A 210 16.53 6.47 14.63
N CYS A 211 17.23 6.67 13.51
CA CYS A 211 17.87 5.59 12.78
C CYS A 211 18.99 4.94 13.61
N VAL A 212 18.90 3.63 13.81
CA VAL A 212 19.89 2.85 14.57
C VAL A 212 20.89 2.14 13.65
N LEU A 213 20.89 2.45 12.36
CA LEU A 213 21.80 1.90 11.34
C LEU A 213 21.82 0.35 11.32
N CYS A 214 20.64 -0.27 11.42
CA CYS A 214 20.49 -1.74 11.42
C CYS A 214 20.50 -2.37 10.03
N ASP A 215 20.55 -1.57 8.96
CA ASP A 215 20.57 -1.97 7.55
C ASP A 215 19.35 -2.75 7.03
N GLU A 216 18.33 -3.02 7.84
CA GLU A 216 17.13 -3.75 7.43
C GLU A 216 16.46 -3.14 6.19
N CYS A 217 16.43 -1.82 6.10
CA CYS A 217 15.89 -1.12 4.93
C CYS A 217 16.74 -1.33 3.66
N LEU A 218 18.04 -1.59 3.80
CA LEU A 218 18.94 -1.89 2.68
C LEU A 218 18.70 -3.29 2.13
N LEU A 219 18.30 -4.25 2.97
CA LEU A 219 18.01 -5.62 2.56
C LEU A 219 16.75 -5.73 1.70
N VAL A 220 15.76 -4.87 1.96
CA VAL A 220 14.45 -4.89 1.28
C VAL A 220 14.35 -3.90 0.12
N LYS A 221 15.39 -3.14 -0.18
CA LYS A 221 15.34 -2.15 -1.26
C LYS A 221 15.21 -2.80 -2.64
N PRO A 222 14.26 -2.33 -3.48
CA PRO A 222 13.98 -2.96 -4.78
C PRO A 222 15.00 -2.61 -5.86
N THR A 223 15.76 -1.52 -5.67
CA THR A 223 16.79 -1.06 -6.61
C THR A 223 18.07 -0.73 -5.85
N ALA A 224 19.21 -0.95 -6.49
CA ALA A 224 20.52 -0.83 -5.84
C ALA A 224 20.74 0.51 -5.13
N ASP A 225 20.38 1.62 -5.77
CA ASP A 225 20.74 2.96 -5.31
C ASP A 225 19.54 3.77 -4.79
N CYS A 226 18.41 3.11 -4.45
CA CYS A 226 17.25 3.84 -3.94
C CYS A 226 17.40 4.23 -2.45
N ILE A 227 18.22 3.47 -1.69
CA ILE A 227 18.67 3.84 -0.35
C ILE A 227 20.19 3.72 -0.36
N VAL A 228 20.85 4.78 0.01
CA VAL A 228 22.31 4.89 0.02
C VAL A 228 22.82 5.31 1.38
N GLU A 229 23.98 4.79 1.73
CA GLU A 229 24.72 5.18 2.92
C GLU A 229 25.61 6.38 2.58
N VAL A 230 25.54 7.42 3.38
CA VAL A 230 26.33 8.65 3.21
C VAL A 230 27.21 8.83 4.43
N SER A 231 28.53 8.89 4.19
CA SER A 231 29.47 9.28 5.23
C SER A 231 29.59 10.80 5.28
N THR A 232 29.37 11.39 6.46
CA THR A 232 29.56 12.84 6.67
C THR A 232 31.00 13.28 6.44
N LEU A 233 31.99 12.40 6.62
CA LEU A 233 33.40 12.69 6.36
C LEU A 233 33.72 12.82 4.87
N SER A 234 33.03 12.13 3.98
CA SER A 234 33.22 12.28 2.54
C SER A 234 32.66 13.62 2.02
N ASN A 235 31.62 14.16 2.66
CA ASN A 235 31.04 15.45 2.31
C ASN A 235 31.95 16.65 2.67
N LEU A 236 32.82 16.50 3.65
CA LEU A 236 33.78 17.55 4.03
C LEU A 236 34.95 17.70 3.06
N LYS A 237 35.24 16.64 2.26
CA LYS A 237 36.38 16.64 1.32
C LYS A 237 36.06 17.19 -0.07
N GLU A 238 34.79 17.31 -0.46
CA GLU A 238 34.39 17.64 -1.84
C GLU A 238 33.42 18.84 -1.91
N ASN A 239 33.77 19.98 -1.32
CA ASN A 239 33.06 21.27 -1.52
C ASN A 239 31.52 21.24 -1.51
N GLY A 240 30.90 20.45 -0.65
CA GLY A 240 29.47 20.50 -0.38
C GLY A 240 28.53 20.09 -1.52
N LYS A 241 29.02 19.48 -2.59
CA LYS A 241 28.18 18.93 -3.66
C LYS A 241 28.03 17.42 -3.47
N TYR A 242 26.80 16.96 -3.39
CA TYR A 242 26.39 15.54 -3.26
C TYR A 242 26.80 14.66 -4.47
N ALA A 243 27.82 15.03 -5.23
CA ALA A 243 28.12 14.47 -6.54
C ALA A 243 28.77 13.08 -6.53
N ASN A 244 29.37 12.62 -5.42
CA ASN A 244 30.05 11.34 -5.39
C ASN A 244 29.82 10.60 -4.07
N ILE A 245 28.65 9.98 -3.94
CA ILE A 245 28.36 9.04 -2.86
C ILE A 245 29.09 7.74 -3.19
N LYS A 246 30.29 7.56 -2.66
CA LYS A 246 30.99 6.27 -2.70
C LYS A 246 30.48 5.43 -1.52
N ARG A 247 30.10 4.21 -1.81
CA ARG A 247 29.79 3.20 -0.79
C ARG A 247 31.03 3.03 0.09
N VAL A 248 30.87 3.30 1.39
CA VAL A 248 31.92 2.98 2.37
C VAL A 248 31.94 1.48 2.52
N ASP A 249 33.14 0.86 2.46
CA ASP A 249 33.33 -0.56 2.63
C ASP A 249 32.79 -0.98 4.02
N PRO A 250 31.84 -1.93 4.12
CA PRO A 250 31.26 -2.35 5.39
C PRO A 250 32.28 -2.93 6.39
N GLY A 251 33.52 -3.22 5.97
CA GLY A 251 34.59 -3.64 6.85
C GLY A 251 35.09 -2.60 7.84
N PHE A 252 34.67 -1.32 7.74
CA PHE A 252 35.12 -0.21 8.61
C PHE A 252 34.02 0.43 9.45
N THR A 253 32.85 -0.15 9.53
CA THR A 253 31.74 0.35 10.36
C THR A 253 31.90 -0.04 11.83
N SER A 254 32.96 0.36 12.46
CA SER A 254 32.93 0.52 13.92
C SER A 254 32.25 1.83 14.22
N GLY A 255 31.21 1.83 15.08
CA GLY A 255 30.25 2.90 15.38
C GLY A 255 30.75 4.28 15.79
N LEU A 256 31.86 4.72 15.26
CA LEU A 256 32.49 6.04 15.48
C LEU A 256 32.37 6.96 14.27
N TYR A 257 31.86 6.48 13.13
CA TYR A 257 31.74 7.29 11.93
C TYR A 257 30.26 7.47 11.57
N TYR A 258 29.84 8.70 11.62
CA TYR A 258 28.50 9.21 11.36
C TYR A 258 28.02 8.86 9.96
N ASN A 259 27.64 7.61 9.74
CA ASN A 259 26.95 7.21 8.53
C ASN A 259 25.48 7.59 8.68
N THR A 260 24.94 8.19 7.65
CA THR A 260 23.52 8.45 7.55
C THR A 260 22.97 7.69 6.33
N LEU A 261 21.76 7.20 6.45
CA LEU A 261 21.05 6.62 5.32
C LEU A 261 20.20 7.71 4.65
N TYR A 262 20.19 7.68 3.33
CA TYR A 262 19.44 8.62 2.51
C TYR A 262 18.63 7.88 1.44
N ILE A 263 17.38 8.29 1.25
CA ILE A 263 16.54 7.77 0.17
C ILE A 263 16.72 8.65 -1.06
N ASN A 264 17.23 8.05 -2.13
CA ASN A 264 17.34 8.72 -3.42
C ASN A 264 15.97 8.79 -4.08
N GLU A 265 15.38 9.99 -4.09
CA GLU A 265 14.04 10.23 -4.59
C GLU A 265 13.85 9.83 -6.06
N ASP A 266 14.88 10.05 -6.90
CA ASP A 266 14.84 9.72 -8.33
C ASP A 266 14.87 8.21 -8.59
N LYS A 267 15.40 7.43 -7.65
CA LYS A 267 15.50 5.97 -7.73
C LYS A 267 14.41 5.25 -6.94
N CYS A 268 13.78 5.95 -6.01
CA CYS A 268 12.70 5.41 -5.18
C CYS A 268 11.45 5.13 -6.02
N ILE A 269 10.94 3.91 -5.95
CA ILE A 269 9.71 3.50 -6.63
C ILE A 269 8.47 3.59 -5.74
N ARG A 270 8.58 4.14 -4.54
CA ARG A 270 7.52 4.33 -3.54
C ARG A 270 6.83 3.01 -3.12
N CYS A 271 7.57 1.92 -3.05
CA CYS A 271 7.03 0.62 -2.59
C CYS A 271 6.89 0.50 -1.07
N TYR A 272 7.42 1.46 -0.30
CA TYR A 272 7.39 1.52 1.17
C TYR A 272 7.95 0.30 1.91
N ALA A 273 8.60 -0.63 1.23
CA ALA A 273 9.23 -1.79 1.88
C ALA A 273 10.18 -1.38 3.02
N CYS A 274 10.95 -0.32 2.82
CA CYS A 274 11.85 0.24 3.83
C CYS A 274 11.12 0.78 5.08
N VAL A 275 9.93 1.35 4.92
CA VAL A 275 9.09 1.83 6.03
C VAL A 275 8.66 0.66 6.90
N HIS A 276 8.17 -0.41 6.27
CA HIS A 276 7.72 -1.62 6.97
C HIS A 276 8.86 -2.42 7.62
N ALA A 277 10.04 -2.41 7.01
CA ALA A 277 11.19 -3.14 7.52
C ALA A 277 11.92 -2.42 8.67
N CYS A 278 11.64 -1.13 8.92
CA CYS A 278 12.37 -0.34 9.91
C CYS A 278 11.94 -0.67 11.35
N PRO A 279 12.75 -1.38 12.17
CA PRO A 279 12.38 -1.74 13.53
C PRO A 279 12.36 -0.54 14.48
N ALA A 280 13.11 0.53 14.14
CA ALA A 280 13.17 1.75 14.91
C ALA A 280 12.07 2.76 14.55
N ASN A 281 11.20 2.45 13.58
CA ASN A 281 10.22 3.39 13.02
C ASN A 281 10.84 4.74 12.61
N ALA A 282 12.08 4.69 12.13
CA ALA A 282 12.82 5.86 11.69
C ALA A 282 12.50 6.28 10.26
N ILE A 283 11.73 5.49 9.51
CA ILE A 283 11.36 5.79 8.12
C ILE A 283 9.85 6.05 8.07
N SER A 284 9.49 7.25 7.67
CA SER A 284 8.09 7.64 7.49
C SER A 284 7.75 7.84 6.01
N PRO A 285 6.48 7.64 5.61
CA PRO A 285 6.01 8.11 4.31
C PRO A 285 6.19 9.62 4.20
N GLY A 286 6.71 10.11 3.07
CA GLY A 286 7.07 11.53 2.89
C GLY A 286 5.90 12.53 2.98
N TYR A 287 4.65 12.05 2.96
CA TYR A 287 3.46 12.89 3.10
C TYR A 287 3.00 13.09 4.57
N ALA A 288 3.63 12.42 5.55
CA ALA A 288 3.25 12.50 6.96
C ALA A 288 3.74 13.78 7.67
N LEU A 289 4.57 14.59 7.01
CA LEU A 289 5.09 15.82 7.57
C LEU A 289 4.26 17.01 7.08
N GLU A 290 3.53 17.65 8.00
CA GLU A 290 2.91 18.95 7.69
C GLU A 290 3.99 19.94 7.21
N PRO A 291 3.73 20.75 6.15
CA PRO A 291 4.72 21.68 5.58
C PRO A 291 5.31 22.68 6.60
N LYS A 292 4.63 22.91 7.72
CA LYS A 292 5.08 23.82 8.79
C LYS A 292 6.28 23.31 9.59
N THR A 293 6.53 21.99 9.60
CA THR A 293 7.64 21.43 10.38
C THR A 293 8.97 21.44 9.61
N LEU A 294 8.91 21.40 8.27
CA LEU A 294 10.10 21.45 7.43
C LEU A 294 10.78 22.83 7.38
N ARG A 295 10.03 23.92 7.59
CA ARG A 295 10.62 25.27 7.58
C ARG A 295 11.43 25.63 8.83
N LYS A 296 11.26 24.93 9.93
CA LYS A 296 12.00 25.20 11.19
C LYS A 296 13.35 24.52 11.30
N THR A 297 13.63 23.51 10.44
CA THR A 297 14.89 22.75 10.50
C THR A 297 15.96 23.26 9.54
N VAL A 298 15.65 24.23 8.68
CA VAL A 298 16.59 24.82 7.70
C VAL A 298 17.12 26.20 8.15
N GLU A 299 16.56 26.77 9.23
CA GLU A 299 16.96 28.08 9.77
C GLU A 299 17.68 27.98 11.13
N ALA A 300 18.27 26.82 11.46
CA ALA A 300 19.07 26.64 12.67
C ALA A 300 20.52 26.24 12.33
#